data_52ef3b6e65d1694ae732a82e7a7e3c1f
#
_entry.id   52ef3b6e65d1694ae732a82e7a7e3c1f
#
_cell.length_a   1.000
_cell.length_b   1.000
_cell.length_c   1.000
_cell.angle_alpha   90.00
_cell.angle_beta   90.00
_cell.angle_gamma   90.00
#
_symmetry.space_group_name_H-M   'P 1'
#
loop_
_entity.id
_entity.type
_entity.pdbx_description
1 polymer ?
#
loop_
_entity_poly.entity_id
_entity_poly.type
_entity_poly.pdbx_seq_one_letter_code
_entity_poly.pdbx_strand_id
1 'polypeptide(L)'
;MIEPFILFGEQHIETLTYTFGIIVLICLISNFISTSLQNIVTKIIGISLLGFEILRPFLYIFVFEKPWETYLPLHMCAFSAFLIGIFLLSKSRNQMFFELPYYWGVGGATMALATPDLTLGWPDVEYFFFFYGHGQILLGVFFALTVLKYRPHLQNFWRMAVITILLLIPVSYTHLRAHETPI
;
A
#
# COMPACT_ATOMS: atom_id res chain seq x y z
N MET A 1 -5.29 28.21 -5.88
CA MET A 1 -4.08 27.46 -6.35
C MET A 1 -3.80 26.38 -5.33
N ILE A 2 -3.43 25.18 -5.79
CA ILE A 2 -2.99 24.09 -4.88
C ILE A 2 -1.57 24.45 -4.43
N GLU A 3 -1.31 24.36 -3.12
CA GLU A 3 0.00 24.68 -2.57
C GLU A 3 1.02 23.59 -2.86
N PRO A 4 2.32 23.93 -2.98
CA PRO A 4 3.38 22.92 -3.10
C PRO A 4 3.42 22.03 -1.86
N PHE A 5 3.76 20.75 -2.06
CA PHE A 5 4.00 19.84 -0.95
C PHE A 5 5.26 20.26 -0.16
N ILE A 6 5.15 20.31 1.16
CA ILE A 6 6.28 20.60 2.06
C ILE A 6 6.53 19.40 2.96
N LEU A 7 7.69 18.77 2.78
CA LEU A 7 8.11 17.63 3.60
C LEU A 7 8.18 18.03 5.09
N PHE A 8 7.52 17.25 5.94
CA PHE A 8 7.33 17.53 7.38
C PHE A 8 6.65 18.87 7.69
N GLY A 9 6.04 19.52 6.69
CA GLY A 9 5.13 20.65 6.91
C GLY A 9 3.86 20.22 7.65
N GLU A 10 3.08 21.21 8.09
CA GLU A 10 1.85 21.00 8.88
C GLU A 10 0.91 19.98 8.23
N GLN A 11 0.60 20.18 6.94
CA GLN A 11 -0.29 19.30 6.17
C GLN A 11 0.23 17.85 6.11
N HIS A 12 1.54 17.66 5.94
CA HIS A 12 2.14 16.32 5.92
C HIS A 12 2.03 15.63 7.29
N ILE A 13 2.36 16.33 8.37
CA ILE A 13 2.28 15.79 9.75
C ILE A 13 0.84 15.46 10.12
N GLU A 14 -0.11 16.32 9.77
CA GLU A 14 -1.54 16.05 9.98
C GLU A 14 -1.99 14.80 9.24
N THR A 15 -1.64 14.65 7.96
CA THR A 15 -2.01 13.49 7.15
C THR A 15 -1.39 12.20 7.69
N LEU A 16 -0.13 12.23 8.12
CA LEU A 16 0.51 11.10 8.81
C LEU A 16 -0.24 10.75 10.10
N THR A 17 -0.57 11.76 10.91
CA THR A 17 -1.30 11.57 12.18
C THR A 17 -2.65 10.93 11.94
N TYR A 18 -3.43 11.41 10.96
CA TYR A 18 -4.71 10.81 10.59
C TYR A 18 -4.54 9.39 10.04
N THR A 19 -3.58 9.18 9.15
CA THR A 19 -3.33 7.85 8.55
C THR A 19 -3.00 6.80 9.62
N PHE A 20 -2.01 7.06 10.46
CA PHE A 20 -1.64 6.12 11.53
C PHE A 20 -2.71 6.04 12.63
N GLY A 21 -3.36 7.16 12.97
CA GLY A 21 -4.47 7.20 13.93
C GLY A 21 -5.64 6.31 13.50
N ILE A 22 -6.05 6.39 12.23
CA ILE A 22 -7.11 5.56 11.66
C ILE A 22 -6.71 4.08 11.66
N ILE A 23 -5.48 3.74 11.26
CA ILE A 23 -4.97 2.35 11.28
C ILE A 23 -5.05 1.78 12.70
N VAL A 24 -4.52 2.51 13.68
CA VAL A 24 -4.56 2.09 15.09
C VAL A 24 -5.99 1.93 15.58
N LEU A 25 -6.86 2.89 15.29
CA LEU A 25 -8.27 2.88 15.72
C LEU A 25 -9.02 1.67 15.15
N ILE A 26 -8.90 1.42 13.83
CA ILE A 26 -9.54 0.27 13.18
C ILE A 26 -9.03 -1.04 13.80
N CYS A 27 -7.72 -1.19 13.96
CA CYS A 27 -7.13 -2.38 14.58
C CYS A 27 -7.58 -2.57 16.02
N LEU A 28 -7.61 -1.50 16.83
CA LEU A 28 -8.06 -1.57 18.22
C LEU A 28 -9.53 -1.97 18.32
N ILE A 29 -10.42 -1.25 17.64
CA ILE A 29 -11.86 -1.55 17.68
C ILE A 29 -12.11 -2.99 17.20
N SER A 30 -11.41 -3.41 16.15
CA SER A 30 -11.60 -4.77 15.59
C SER A 30 -11.19 -5.89 16.54
N ASN A 31 -10.35 -5.64 17.54
CA ASN A 31 -10.05 -6.65 18.56
C ASN A 31 -11.17 -6.85 19.59
N PHE A 32 -12.10 -5.90 19.71
CA PHE A 32 -13.21 -5.96 20.69
C PHE A 32 -14.55 -6.35 20.07
N ILE A 33 -14.66 -6.47 18.74
CA ILE A 33 -15.90 -6.88 18.07
C ILE A 33 -15.95 -8.39 17.84
N SER A 34 -17.14 -8.92 17.53
CA SER A 34 -17.36 -10.35 17.26
C SER A 34 -16.58 -10.83 16.04
N THR A 35 -16.23 -12.11 16.00
CA THR A 35 -15.53 -12.75 14.87
C THR A 35 -16.28 -12.56 13.53
N SER A 36 -17.62 -12.53 13.57
CA SER A 36 -18.44 -12.27 12.38
C SER A 36 -18.17 -10.86 11.82
N LEU A 37 -18.15 -9.85 12.69
CA LEU A 37 -17.83 -8.47 12.30
C LEU A 37 -16.37 -8.32 11.89
N GLN A 38 -15.43 -8.99 12.58
CA GLN A 38 -14.02 -9.03 12.13
C GLN A 38 -13.89 -9.55 10.70
N ASN A 39 -14.63 -10.59 10.33
CA ASN A 39 -14.64 -11.14 8.97
C ASN A 39 -15.21 -10.14 7.95
N ILE A 40 -16.22 -9.35 8.32
CA ILE A 40 -16.76 -8.30 7.46
C ILE A 40 -15.70 -7.21 7.23
N VAL A 41 -15.09 -6.71 8.31
CA VAL A 41 -14.02 -5.68 8.22
C VAL A 41 -12.84 -6.20 7.39
N THR A 42 -12.42 -7.47 7.60
CA THR A 42 -11.36 -8.11 6.80
C THR A 42 -11.68 -8.06 5.30
N LYS A 43 -12.92 -8.39 4.92
CA LYS A 43 -13.33 -8.36 3.51
C LYS A 43 -13.38 -6.94 2.97
N ILE A 44 -13.87 -5.98 3.75
CA ILE A 44 -13.90 -4.56 3.34
C ILE A 44 -12.49 -4.05 3.05
N ILE A 45 -11.52 -4.30 3.95
CA ILE A 45 -10.13 -3.91 3.75
C ILE A 45 -9.56 -4.59 2.50
N GLY A 46 -9.76 -5.90 2.32
CA GLY A 46 -9.26 -6.64 1.16
C GLY A 46 -9.85 -6.15 -0.17
N ILE A 47 -11.17 -5.91 -0.21
CA ILE A 47 -11.85 -5.38 -1.40
C ILE A 47 -11.37 -3.96 -1.70
N SER A 48 -11.21 -3.11 -0.68
CA SER A 48 -10.72 -1.74 -0.84
C SER A 48 -9.30 -1.70 -1.41
N LEU A 49 -8.40 -2.56 -0.92
CA LEU A 49 -7.04 -2.70 -1.45
C LEU A 49 -7.03 -3.08 -2.92
N LEU A 50 -7.70 -4.18 -3.29
CA LEU A 50 -7.73 -4.65 -4.68
C LEU A 50 -8.47 -3.66 -5.59
N GLY A 51 -9.59 -3.12 -5.13
CA GLY A 51 -10.37 -2.15 -5.87
C GLY A 51 -9.59 -0.87 -6.17
N PHE A 52 -8.84 -0.36 -5.20
CA PHE A 52 -8.00 0.82 -5.37
C PHE A 52 -6.86 0.58 -6.36
N GLU A 53 -6.14 -0.54 -6.25
CA GLU A 53 -5.04 -0.86 -7.17
C GLU A 53 -5.49 -1.11 -8.61
N ILE A 54 -6.75 -1.52 -8.83
CA ILE A 54 -7.34 -1.64 -10.16
C ILE A 54 -7.87 -0.29 -10.65
N LEU A 55 -8.58 0.45 -9.79
CA LEU A 55 -9.24 1.70 -10.16
C LEU A 55 -8.24 2.83 -10.41
N ARG A 56 -7.19 2.93 -9.62
CA ARG A 56 -6.19 4.00 -9.71
C ARG A 56 -5.54 4.10 -11.10
N PRO A 57 -4.91 3.06 -11.67
CA PRO A 57 -4.35 3.14 -13.01
C PRO A 57 -5.41 3.40 -14.08
N PHE A 58 -6.62 2.86 -13.92
CA PHE A 58 -7.72 3.15 -14.83
C PHE A 58 -8.06 4.65 -14.85
N LEU A 59 -8.17 5.29 -13.67
CA LEU A 59 -8.42 6.73 -13.57
C LEU A 59 -7.28 7.55 -14.20
N TYR A 60 -6.02 7.20 -13.91
CA TYR A 60 -4.90 7.92 -14.51
C TYR A 60 -4.87 7.83 -16.03
N ILE A 61 -5.06 6.65 -16.59
CA ILE A 61 -4.96 6.42 -18.03
C ILE A 61 -6.16 6.97 -18.79
N PHE A 62 -7.39 6.68 -18.33
CA PHE A 62 -8.61 6.96 -19.10
C PHE A 62 -9.33 8.24 -18.70
N VAL A 63 -9.12 8.77 -17.48
CA VAL A 63 -9.77 10.00 -17.01
C VAL A 63 -8.81 11.17 -17.01
N PHE A 64 -7.58 10.96 -16.55
CA PHE A 64 -6.57 12.02 -16.50
C PHE A 64 -5.62 12.01 -17.72
N GLU A 65 -5.84 11.09 -18.68
CA GLU A 65 -5.10 10.97 -19.95
C GLU A 65 -3.56 10.89 -19.77
N LYS A 66 -3.13 10.23 -18.68
CA LYS A 66 -1.72 10.05 -18.36
C LYS A 66 -1.14 8.86 -19.12
N PRO A 67 0.17 8.86 -19.44
CA PRO A 67 0.81 7.77 -20.17
C PRO A 67 0.74 6.46 -19.36
N TRP A 68 0.25 5.41 -19.98
CA TRP A 68 0.01 4.10 -19.34
C TRP A 68 1.29 3.48 -18.78
N GLU A 69 2.44 3.74 -19.42
CA GLU A 69 3.76 3.21 -19.03
C GLU A 69 4.15 3.62 -17.60
N THR A 70 3.75 4.83 -17.18
CA THR A 70 4.10 5.40 -15.88
C THR A 70 3.15 4.93 -14.77
N TYR A 71 1.89 4.67 -15.12
CA TYR A 71 0.83 4.44 -14.11
C TYR A 71 0.40 2.97 -13.96
N LEU A 72 1.04 2.04 -14.69
CA LEU A 72 0.85 0.61 -14.44
C LEU A 72 1.30 0.23 -13.01
N PRO A 73 0.55 -0.67 -12.33
CA PRO A 73 0.86 -1.07 -10.96
C PRO A 73 2.02 -2.07 -10.89
N LEU A 74 3.15 -1.75 -11.54
CA LEU A 74 4.35 -2.61 -11.63
C LEU A 74 5.44 -2.19 -10.63
N HIS A 75 5.05 -1.76 -9.44
CA HIS A 75 5.96 -1.38 -8.36
C HIS A 75 5.69 -2.18 -7.07
N MET A 76 6.67 -2.24 -6.18
CA MET A 76 6.63 -3.08 -4.97
C MET A 76 5.40 -2.83 -4.09
N CYS A 77 4.97 -1.57 -3.97
CA CYS A 77 3.79 -1.22 -3.17
C CYS A 77 2.50 -1.78 -3.77
N ALA A 78 2.33 -1.74 -5.12
CA ALA A 78 1.18 -2.35 -5.78
C ALA A 78 1.17 -3.87 -5.58
N PHE A 79 2.32 -4.54 -5.73
CA PHE A 79 2.42 -5.98 -5.42
C PHE A 79 2.07 -6.26 -3.97
N SER A 80 2.52 -5.42 -3.02
CA SER A 80 2.15 -5.54 -1.61
C SER A 80 0.65 -5.42 -1.40
N ALA A 81 0.00 -4.44 -2.03
CA ALA A 81 -1.45 -4.24 -1.94
C ALA A 81 -2.22 -5.42 -2.53
N PHE A 82 -1.82 -5.94 -3.69
CA PHE A 82 -2.44 -7.13 -4.29
C PHE A 82 -2.27 -8.36 -3.39
N LEU A 83 -1.08 -8.63 -2.90
CA LEU A 83 -0.81 -9.82 -2.09
C LEU A 83 -1.56 -9.77 -0.76
N ILE A 84 -1.53 -8.65 -0.03
CA ILE A 84 -2.26 -8.53 1.24
C ILE A 84 -3.78 -8.50 1.02
N GLY A 85 -4.27 -7.88 -0.06
CA GLY A 85 -5.68 -7.90 -0.44
C GLY A 85 -6.17 -9.32 -0.72
N ILE A 86 -5.44 -10.10 -1.53
CA ILE A 86 -5.74 -11.51 -1.82
C ILE A 86 -5.66 -12.34 -0.52
N PHE A 87 -4.65 -12.12 0.31
CA PHE A 87 -4.53 -12.79 1.61
C PHE A 87 -5.77 -12.58 2.48
N LEU A 88 -6.24 -11.35 2.62
CA LEU A 88 -7.39 -11.00 3.45
C LEU A 88 -8.70 -11.62 2.92
N LEU A 89 -8.85 -11.74 1.59
CA LEU A 89 -10.05 -12.28 0.95
C LEU A 89 -10.02 -13.81 0.82
N SER A 90 -8.83 -14.42 0.84
CA SER A 90 -8.67 -15.86 0.67
C SER A 90 -9.14 -16.63 1.91
N LYS A 91 -9.82 -17.76 1.68
CA LYS A 91 -10.18 -18.72 2.75
C LYS A 91 -8.96 -19.48 3.27
N SER A 92 -8.01 -19.82 2.42
CA SER A 92 -6.82 -20.62 2.76
C SER A 92 -5.64 -19.80 3.28
N ARG A 93 -5.68 -18.45 3.19
CA ARG A 93 -4.69 -17.48 3.68
C ARG A 93 -3.25 -17.98 3.63
N ASN A 94 -2.67 -17.99 2.44
CA ASN A 94 -1.28 -18.41 2.23
C ASN A 94 -0.32 -17.49 2.99
N GLN A 95 0.53 -18.08 3.83
CA GLN A 95 1.48 -17.35 4.68
C GLN A 95 2.42 -16.42 3.87
N MET A 96 2.85 -16.83 2.68
CA MET A 96 3.72 -16.02 1.83
C MET A 96 3.03 -14.72 1.37
N PHE A 97 1.71 -14.74 1.14
CA PHE A 97 0.92 -13.57 0.75
C PHE A 97 0.75 -12.55 1.89
N PHE A 98 1.07 -12.95 3.12
CA PHE A 98 1.19 -12.06 4.26
C PHE A 98 2.64 -11.62 4.47
N GLU A 99 3.62 -12.52 4.38
CA GLU A 99 5.01 -12.23 4.71
C GLU A 99 5.67 -11.26 3.73
N LEU A 100 5.42 -11.40 2.42
CA LEU A 100 5.95 -10.45 1.43
C LEU A 100 5.46 -9.01 1.70
N PRO A 101 4.14 -8.73 1.80
CA PRO A 101 3.66 -7.40 2.15
C PRO A 101 4.09 -6.93 3.54
N TYR A 102 4.32 -7.82 4.48
CA TYR A 102 4.86 -7.47 5.78
C TYR A 102 6.24 -6.82 5.64
N TYR A 103 7.17 -7.46 4.92
CA TYR A 103 8.52 -6.91 4.73
C TYR A 103 8.52 -5.67 3.81
N TRP A 104 7.80 -5.72 2.71
CA TRP A 104 7.75 -4.61 1.74
C TRP A 104 6.88 -3.46 2.25
N GLY A 105 5.72 -3.77 2.82
CA GLY A 105 4.75 -2.78 3.27
C GLY A 105 5.24 -2.03 4.50
N VAL A 106 5.70 -2.75 5.54
CA VAL A 106 6.17 -2.06 6.76
C VAL A 106 7.41 -1.23 6.48
N GLY A 107 8.38 -1.74 5.71
CA GLY A 107 9.56 -0.96 5.33
C GLY A 107 9.24 0.10 4.26
N GLY A 108 8.79 -0.35 3.09
CA GLY A 108 8.59 0.51 1.92
C GLY A 108 7.44 1.52 2.08
N ALA A 109 6.24 1.08 2.50
CA ALA A 109 5.11 1.99 2.63
C ALA A 109 5.31 3.01 3.76
N THR A 110 5.96 2.63 4.87
CA THR A 110 6.31 3.57 5.94
C THR A 110 7.32 4.61 5.46
N MET A 111 8.35 4.18 4.73
CA MET A 111 9.33 5.11 4.15
C MET A 111 8.68 6.02 3.11
N ALA A 112 7.82 5.48 2.24
CA ALA A 112 7.08 6.29 1.28
C ALA A 112 6.22 7.35 1.96
N LEU A 113 5.49 7.00 3.02
CA LEU A 113 4.69 7.97 3.79
C LEU A 113 5.57 9.00 4.51
N ALA A 114 6.74 8.61 5.02
CA ALA A 114 7.65 9.51 5.72
C ALA A 114 8.38 10.48 4.78
N THR A 115 8.70 10.05 3.56
CA THR A 115 9.44 10.83 2.56
C THR A 115 8.79 10.71 1.18
N PRO A 116 7.55 11.23 1.01
CA PRO A 116 6.83 11.14 -0.24
C PRO A 116 7.47 12.00 -1.34
N ASP A 117 7.52 11.46 -2.55
CA ASP A 117 7.91 12.19 -3.75
C ASP A 117 6.67 12.84 -4.39
N LEU A 118 6.23 13.95 -3.81
CA LEU A 118 5.06 14.70 -4.24
C LEU A 118 5.43 16.16 -4.50
N THR A 119 4.89 16.72 -5.57
CA THR A 119 5.09 18.13 -5.92
C THR A 119 4.02 19.04 -5.32
N LEU A 120 2.78 18.55 -5.22
CA LEU A 120 1.62 19.31 -4.74
C LEU A 120 1.04 18.69 -3.47
N GLY A 121 0.53 19.55 -2.58
CA GLY A 121 -0.16 19.16 -1.38
C GLY A 121 -1.67 18.93 -1.60
N TRP A 122 -2.42 18.73 -0.51
CA TRP A 122 -3.87 18.65 -0.55
C TRP A 122 -4.49 19.96 -1.11
N PRO A 123 -5.52 19.90 -1.95
CA PRO A 123 -6.34 18.74 -2.35
C PRO A 123 -5.94 18.07 -3.67
N ASP A 124 -4.66 17.99 -3.99
CA ASP A 124 -4.21 17.31 -5.20
C ASP A 124 -4.58 15.81 -5.20
N VAL A 125 -4.97 15.29 -6.36
CA VAL A 125 -5.41 13.88 -6.47
C VAL A 125 -4.26 12.89 -6.27
N GLU A 126 -3.04 13.24 -6.69
CA GLU A 126 -1.85 12.41 -6.47
C GLU A 126 -1.51 12.34 -4.99
N TYR A 127 -1.64 13.47 -4.28
CA TYR A 127 -1.50 13.51 -2.82
C TYR A 127 -2.46 12.54 -2.14
N PHE A 128 -3.74 12.60 -2.48
CA PHE A 128 -4.74 11.70 -1.90
C PHE A 128 -4.45 10.23 -2.21
N PHE A 129 -4.19 9.90 -3.49
CA PHE A 129 -3.93 8.53 -3.90
C PHE A 129 -2.66 7.97 -3.28
N PHE A 130 -1.64 8.80 -3.09
CA PHE A 130 -0.39 8.41 -2.47
C PHE A 130 -0.59 7.99 -1.01
N PHE A 131 -1.15 8.88 -0.19
CA PHE A 131 -1.36 8.61 1.25
C PHE A 131 -2.39 7.51 1.48
N TYR A 132 -3.48 7.50 0.73
CA TYR A 132 -4.52 6.49 0.82
C TYR A 132 -3.99 5.08 0.45
N GLY A 133 -3.29 4.95 -0.67
CA GLY A 133 -2.76 3.67 -1.13
C GLY A 133 -1.74 3.08 -0.15
N HIS A 134 -0.74 3.86 0.28
CA HIS A 134 0.27 3.39 1.23
C HIS A 134 -0.33 3.14 2.63
N GLY A 135 -1.26 3.98 3.07
CA GLY A 135 -1.99 3.79 4.31
C GLY A 135 -2.81 2.49 4.33
N GLN A 136 -3.45 2.13 3.22
CA GLN A 136 -4.19 0.87 3.11
C GLN A 136 -3.28 -0.37 3.17
N ILE A 137 -2.10 -0.34 2.56
CA ILE A 137 -1.13 -1.44 2.66
C ILE A 137 -0.77 -1.66 4.14
N LEU A 138 -0.42 -0.60 4.86
CA LEU A 138 -0.13 -0.68 6.29
C LEU A 138 -1.33 -1.17 7.10
N LEU A 139 -2.53 -0.67 6.81
CA LEU A 139 -3.75 -1.13 7.47
C LEU A 139 -3.95 -2.64 7.27
N GLY A 140 -3.81 -3.15 6.05
CA GLY A 140 -3.95 -4.58 5.75
C GLY A 140 -2.95 -5.44 6.51
N VAL A 141 -1.68 -5.03 6.53
CA VAL A 141 -0.59 -5.74 7.24
C VAL A 141 -0.80 -5.69 8.76
N PHE A 142 -1.05 -4.51 9.34
CA PHE A 142 -1.27 -4.37 10.79
C PHE A 142 -2.56 -5.05 11.25
N PHE A 143 -3.60 -5.06 10.43
CA PHE A 143 -4.82 -5.82 10.70
C PHE A 143 -4.55 -7.32 10.74
N ALA A 144 -3.80 -7.85 9.79
CA ALA A 144 -3.39 -9.25 9.78
C ALA A 144 -2.57 -9.61 11.03
N LEU A 145 -1.64 -8.72 11.46
CA LEU A 145 -0.82 -8.90 12.66
C LEU A 145 -1.63 -8.87 13.96
N THR A 146 -2.49 -7.85 14.11
CA THR A 146 -3.09 -7.51 15.42
C THR A 146 -4.45 -8.14 15.62
N VAL A 147 -5.25 -8.28 14.58
CA VAL A 147 -6.62 -8.82 14.65
C VAL A 147 -6.63 -10.30 14.25
N LEU A 148 -6.05 -10.65 13.10
CA LEU A 148 -6.02 -12.03 12.63
C LEU A 148 -4.88 -12.86 13.24
N LYS A 149 -3.99 -12.23 14.04
CA LYS A 149 -2.89 -12.85 14.80
C LYS A 149 -1.84 -13.57 13.94
N TYR A 150 -1.71 -13.22 12.67
CA TYR A 150 -0.65 -13.74 11.82
C TYR A 150 0.72 -13.17 12.26
N ARG A 151 1.76 -14.00 12.09
CA ARG A 151 3.15 -13.63 12.45
C ARG A 151 4.10 -14.01 11.31
N PRO A 152 5.07 -13.15 10.97
CA PRO A 152 6.11 -13.52 10.02
C PRO A 152 7.04 -14.57 10.64
N HIS A 153 7.48 -15.54 9.84
CA HIS A 153 8.41 -16.57 10.27
C HIS A 153 9.83 -16.22 9.81
N LEU A 154 10.75 -16.05 10.76
CA LEU A 154 12.15 -15.72 10.44
C LEU A 154 12.84 -16.73 9.53
N GLN A 155 12.46 -18.01 9.63
CA GLN A 155 12.97 -19.08 8.74
C GLN A 155 12.65 -18.85 7.26
N ASN A 156 11.58 -18.10 6.96
CA ASN A 156 11.18 -17.76 5.59
C ASN A 156 11.91 -16.51 5.04
N PHE A 157 12.68 -15.80 5.87
CA PHE A 157 13.33 -14.54 5.50
C PHE A 157 14.14 -14.66 4.20
N TRP A 158 15.00 -15.67 4.09
CA TRP A 158 15.82 -15.86 2.90
C TRP A 158 15.00 -16.14 1.63
N ARG A 159 13.90 -16.88 1.77
CA ARG A 159 12.96 -17.09 0.67
C ARG A 159 12.33 -15.78 0.21
N MET A 160 11.91 -14.94 1.15
CA MET A 160 11.35 -13.61 0.84
C MET A 160 12.41 -12.71 0.20
N ALA A 161 13.66 -12.73 0.68
CA ALA A 161 14.76 -11.97 0.11
C ALA A 161 15.04 -12.37 -1.34
N VAL A 162 15.08 -13.67 -1.65
CA VAL A 162 15.28 -14.17 -3.03
C VAL A 162 14.13 -13.70 -3.94
N ILE A 163 12.88 -13.85 -3.52
CA ILE A 163 11.72 -13.38 -4.29
C ILE A 163 11.81 -11.86 -4.54
N THR A 164 12.22 -11.09 -3.53
CA THR A 164 12.40 -9.64 -3.65
C THR A 164 13.47 -9.31 -4.71
N ILE A 165 14.63 -9.97 -4.67
CA ILE A 165 15.71 -9.75 -5.64
C ILE A 165 15.23 -10.09 -7.06
N LEU A 166 14.51 -11.20 -7.25
CA LEU A 166 13.98 -11.58 -8.55
C LEU A 166 12.94 -10.58 -9.09
N LEU A 167 12.15 -9.98 -8.23
CA LEU A 167 11.17 -8.94 -8.60
C LEU A 167 11.81 -7.56 -8.83
N LEU A 168 12.95 -7.27 -8.22
CA LEU A 168 13.67 -6.02 -8.46
C LEU A 168 14.18 -5.90 -9.90
N ILE A 169 14.51 -7.00 -10.57
CA ILE A 169 15.00 -7.00 -11.96
C ILE A 169 13.97 -6.35 -12.91
N PRO A 170 12.71 -6.84 -13.02
CA PRO A 170 11.71 -6.20 -13.88
C PRO A 170 11.31 -4.81 -13.42
N VAL A 171 11.26 -4.57 -12.10
CA VAL A 171 10.94 -3.25 -11.54
C VAL A 171 12.01 -2.21 -11.90
N SER A 172 13.29 -2.56 -11.78
CA SER A 172 14.39 -1.69 -12.19
C SER A 172 14.36 -1.37 -13.68
N TYR A 173 14.02 -2.35 -14.51
CA TYR A 173 13.89 -2.15 -15.96
C TYR A 173 12.78 -1.15 -16.30
N THR A 174 11.61 -1.24 -15.66
CA THR A 174 10.51 -0.31 -15.88
C THR A 174 10.81 1.10 -15.37
N HIS A 175 11.50 1.23 -14.23
CA HIS A 175 11.95 2.52 -13.71
C HIS A 175 12.97 3.20 -14.62
N LEU A 176 13.96 2.46 -15.13
CA LEU A 176 14.94 3.01 -16.06
C LEU A 176 14.29 3.52 -17.35
N ARG A 177 13.33 2.75 -17.89
CA ARG A 177 12.57 3.16 -19.08
C ARG A 177 11.70 4.39 -18.86
N ALA A 178 11.10 4.55 -17.69
CA ALA A 178 10.28 5.72 -17.36
C ALA A 178 11.10 7.02 -17.31
N HIS A 179 12.39 6.95 -16.97
CA HIS A 179 13.29 8.10 -16.95
C HIS A 179 13.96 8.37 -18.30
N GLU A 180 13.91 7.46 -19.26
CA GLU A 180 14.46 7.65 -20.61
C GLU A 180 13.49 8.31 -21.59
N THR A 181 12.19 8.42 -21.27
CA THR A 181 11.21 9.15 -22.08
C THR A 181 11.33 10.63 -21.75
N PRO A 182 11.80 11.49 -22.69
CA PRO A 182 11.79 12.95 -22.46
C PRO A 182 10.34 13.42 -22.32
N ILE A 183 10.12 14.24 -21.31
CA ILE A 183 8.86 14.96 -21.07
C ILE A 183 8.60 15.95 -22.19
#